data_c55fb13941516d3b9875c813d578687b
#
_entry.id   c55fb13941516d3b9875c813d578687b
#
_cell.length_a   1.000
_cell.length_b   1.000
_cell.length_c   1.000
_cell.angle_alpha   90.00
_cell.angle_beta   90.00
_cell.angle_gamma   90.00
#
_symmetry.space_group_name_H-M   'P 1'
#
loop_
_entity.id
_entity.type
_entity.pdbx_description
1 polymer ?
#
loop_
_entity_poly.entity_id
_entity_poly.type
_entity_poly.pdbx_seq_one_letter_code
_entity_poly.pdbx_strand_id
1 'polypeptide(L)'
;MLVRHHRLRIIFAMMNELKKPKFYSNHRYRQGQNIAQPSESNDNIKELLLNNKLNILDIGFGTGTSTKNLYSNDKNNYFCIESYMQGINNLKKYVKLNKIKNICIFYGDATNIISEILPDESIDEILIFFPDPWPKTKHHKRRLINSYTLNLFFSKLKKDGVLH
;
A
#
# COMPACT_ATOMS: atom_id res chain seq x y z
N MET A 1 25.80 4.68 19.71
CA MET A 1 24.63 4.79 18.83
C MET A 1 24.67 3.90 17.58
N LEU A 2 25.74 3.14 17.36
CA LEU A 2 25.89 2.24 16.17
C LEU A 2 25.26 0.83 16.30
N VAL A 3 24.95 0.38 17.51
CA VAL A 3 24.52 -1.01 17.77
C VAL A 3 23.07 -1.31 17.34
N ARG A 4 22.20 -0.30 17.27
CA ARG A 4 20.79 -0.48 16.84
C ARG A 4 20.65 -0.78 15.34
N HIS A 5 21.50 -0.21 14.50
CA HIS A 5 21.46 -0.40 13.04
C HIS A 5 21.90 -1.82 12.61
N HIS A 6 22.83 -2.44 13.34
CA HIS A 6 23.31 -3.78 13.01
C HIS A 6 22.29 -4.87 13.35
N ARG A 7 21.55 -4.73 14.46
CA ARG A 7 20.49 -5.68 14.83
C ARG A 7 19.31 -5.66 13.84
N LEU A 8 18.92 -4.49 13.38
CA LEU A 8 17.85 -4.36 12.37
C LEU A 8 18.25 -4.99 11.02
N ARG A 9 19.49 -4.83 10.57
CA ARG A 9 19.99 -5.46 9.34
C ARG A 9 20.07 -6.99 9.44
N ILE A 10 20.45 -7.55 10.59
CA ILE A 10 20.50 -9.00 10.79
C ILE A 10 19.08 -9.59 10.85
N ILE A 11 18.15 -8.93 11.53
CA ILE A 11 16.73 -9.32 11.53
C ILE A 11 16.15 -9.24 10.11
N PHE A 12 16.47 -8.21 9.36
CA PHE A 12 16.05 -8.03 7.96
C PHE A 12 16.62 -9.12 7.04
N ALA A 13 17.88 -9.52 7.21
CA ALA A 13 18.52 -10.59 6.43
C ALA A 13 17.91 -11.98 6.74
N MET A 14 17.61 -12.27 7.99
CA MET A 14 16.97 -13.53 8.42
C MET A 14 15.50 -13.62 7.99
N MET A 15 14.85 -12.51 7.69
CA MET A 15 13.43 -12.43 7.33
C MET A 15 13.17 -12.52 5.82
N ASN A 16 14.21 -12.39 4.98
CA ASN A 16 14.10 -12.54 3.51
C ASN A 16 13.83 -13.99 3.06
N GLU A 17 13.89 -14.97 3.97
CA GLU A 17 13.49 -16.36 3.67
C GLU A 17 12.00 -16.67 3.90
N LEU A 18 11.21 -15.70 4.36
CA LEU A 18 9.78 -15.91 4.58
C LEU A 18 9.06 -16.06 3.24
N LYS A 19 8.58 -17.27 2.96
CA LYS A 19 7.75 -17.53 1.78
C LYS A 19 6.53 -16.62 1.80
N LYS A 20 6.30 -15.92 0.69
CA LYS A 20 5.09 -15.13 0.49
C LYS A 20 3.85 -15.99 0.77
N PRO A 21 3.00 -15.63 1.76
CA PRO A 21 1.78 -16.38 2.02
C PRO A 21 0.84 -16.26 0.82
N LYS A 22 0.06 -17.30 0.55
CA LYS A 22 -1.00 -17.23 -0.46
C LYS A 22 -2.14 -16.37 0.11
N PHE A 23 -2.26 -15.15 -0.39
CA PHE A 23 -3.40 -14.27 -0.08
C PHE A 23 -4.58 -14.67 -0.97
N TYR A 24 -5.73 -14.74 -0.34
CA TYR A 24 -6.98 -14.90 -1.08
C TYR A 24 -7.81 -13.67 -0.77
N SER A 25 -7.91 -12.74 -1.72
CA SER A 25 -8.90 -11.67 -1.61
C SER A 25 -10.30 -12.28 -1.66
N ASN A 26 -11.28 -11.67 -1.00
CA ASN A 26 -12.70 -12.08 -1.09
C ASN A 26 -13.24 -11.96 -2.50
N HIS A 27 -12.64 -11.17 -3.33
CA HIS A 27 -12.90 -11.08 -4.76
C HIS A 27 -11.99 -12.11 -5.43
N ARG A 28 -12.59 -13.12 -6.06
CA ARG A 28 -11.89 -14.16 -6.81
C ARG A 28 -11.02 -13.49 -7.87
N TYR A 29 -9.77 -13.24 -7.54
CA TYR A 29 -8.74 -12.96 -8.52
C TYR A 29 -8.66 -14.21 -9.40
N ARG A 30 -9.15 -14.15 -10.62
CA ARG A 30 -8.89 -15.20 -11.60
C ARG A 30 -7.40 -15.16 -11.87
N GLN A 31 -6.70 -16.28 -11.61
CA GLN A 31 -5.31 -16.48 -12.03
C GLN A 31 -5.21 -16.05 -13.50
N GLY A 32 -4.35 -15.07 -13.80
CA GLY A 32 -4.15 -14.53 -15.15
C GLY A 32 -4.63 -13.10 -15.39
N GLN A 33 -5.28 -12.45 -14.44
CA GLN A 33 -5.46 -10.99 -14.52
C GLN A 33 -4.19 -10.32 -14.01
N ASN A 34 -3.43 -9.82 -14.99
CA ASN A 34 -2.18 -9.12 -14.81
C ASN A 34 -2.27 -8.04 -13.72
N ILE A 35 -1.14 -7.89 -13.05
CA ILE A 35 -0.70 -6.79 -12.21
C ILE A 35 -1.51 -5.54 -12.52
N ALA A 36 -2.07 -4.98 -11.46
CA ALA A 36 -2.79 -3.73 -11.53
C ALA A 36 -2.03 -2.75 -12.42
N GLN A 37 -2.58 -2.46 -13.57
CA GLN A 37 -2.09 -1.32 -14.30
C GLN A 37 -2.45 -0.08 -13.47
N PRO A 38 -1.45 0.72 -13.05
CA PRO A 38 -1.77 2.01 -12.47
C PRO A 38 -2.68 2.72 -13.45
N SER A 39 -3.72 3.36 -12.97
CA SER A 39 -4.58 4.18 -13.81
C SER A 39 -3.84 5.40 -14.39
N GLU A 40 -2.57 5.51 -14.06
CA GLU A 40 -1.69 6.63 -14.35
C GLU A 40 -0.36 6.10 -14.89
N SER A 41 0.33 6.90 -15.69
CA SER A 41 1.64 6.55 -16.23
C SER A 41 2.67 6.38 -15.12
N ASN A 42 3.66 5.50 -15.32
CA ASN A 42 4.79 5.33 -14.38
C ASN A 42 5.53 6.66 -14.12
N ASP A 43 5.48 7.61 -15.06
CA ASP A 43 6.11 8.92 -14.93
C ASP A 43 5.42 9.77 -13.86
N ASN A 44 4.10 9.72 -13.76
CA ASN A 44 3.37 10.44 -12.71
C ASN A 44 3.70 9.90 -11.30
N ILE A 45 3.86 8.57 -11.15
CA ILE A 45 4.27 7.95 -9.88
C ILE A 45 5.65 8.45 -9.46
N LYS A 46 6.62 8.49 -10.38
CA LYS A 46 7.97 8.98 -10.11
C LYS A 46 7.97 10.46 -9.74
N GLU A 47 7.21 11.28 -10.46
CA GLU A 47 7.08 12.71 -10.17
C GLU A 47 6.55 12.95 -8.76
N LEU A 48 5.51 12.21 -8.34
CA LEU A 48 4.96 12.30 -7.00
C LEU A 48 5.97 11.84 -5.93
N LEU A 49 6.65 10.73 -6.14
CA LEU A 49 7.63 10.20 -5.17
C LEU A 49 8.83 11.13 -4.96
N LEU A 50 9.20 11.92 -5.97
CA LEU A 50 10.38 12.80 -5.94
C LEU A 50 10.09 14.24 -5.52
N ASN A 51 8.82 14.65 -5.43
CA ASN A 51 8.51 16.00 -4.95
C ASN A 51 8.68 16.10 -3.42
N ASN A 52 8.71 17.32 -2.89
CA ASN A 52 8.96 17.60 -1.47
C ASN A 52 7.72 17.43 -0.57
N LYS A 53 6.72 16.64 -1.00
CA LYS A 53 5.53 16.35 -0.21
C LYS A 53 5.70 15.02 0.54
N LEU A 54 4.91 14.83 1.60
CA LEU A 54 4.84 13.54 2.28
C LEU A 54 4.14 12.51 1.37
N ASN A 55 4.71 11.33 1.28
CA ASN A 55 4.18 10.20 0.53
C ASN A 55 3.40 9.28 1.48
N ILE A 56 2.10 9.21 1.32
CA ILE A 56 1.20 8.42 2.15
C ILE A 56 0.66 7.24 1.35
N LEU A 57 0.85 6.03 1.85
CA LEU A 57 0.33 4.80 1.29
C LEU A 57 -0.93 4.38 2.06
N ASP A 58 -2.08 4.37 1.39
CA ASP A 58 -3.36 3.94 1.97
C ASP A 58 -3.75 2.57 1.40
N ILE A 59 -3.76 1.55 2.28
CA ILE A 59 -4.00 0.15 1.91
C ILE A 59 -5.39 -0.27 2.38
N GLY A 60 -6.26 -0.62 1.43
CA GLY A 60 -7.61 -1.09 1.73
C GLY A 60 -8.57 0.05 2.06
N PHE A 61 -8.56 1.12 1.28
CA PHE A 61 -9.42 2.29 1.53
C PHE A 61 -10.94 2.01 1.37
N GLY A 62 -11.34 0.78 1.01
CA GLY A 62 -12.73 0.35 0.93
C GLY A 62 -13.55 1.16 -0.07
N THR A 63 -14.69 1.72 0.38
CA THR A 63 -15.55 2.57 -0.47
C THR A 63 -14.99 3.97 -0.73
N GLY A 64 -13.89 4.32 -0.08
CA GLY A 64 -13.25 5.63 -0.19
C GLY A 64 -13.99 6.77 0.52
N THR A 65 -15.02 6.49 1.31
CA THR A 65 -15.82 7.53 1.96
C THR A 65 -15.02 8.29 3.02
N SER A 66 -14.30 7.58 3.87
CA SER A 66 -13.48 8.19 4.93
C SER A 66 -12.24 8.89 4.39
N THR A 67 -11.67 8.33 3.33
CA THR A 67 -10.41 8.77 2.73
C THR A 67 -10.54 10.03 1.87
N LYS A 68 -11.72 10.32 1.34
CA LYS A 68 -11.96 11.56 0.56
C LYS A 68 -11.63 12.82 1.36
N ASN A 69 -11.93 12.83 2.65
CA ASN A 69 -11.62 13.97 3.53
C ASN A 69 -10.10 14.11 3.78
N LEU A 70 -9.35 13.01 3.82
CA LEU A 70 -7.90 13.01 3.95
C LEU A 70 -7.24 13.54 2.67
N TYR A 71 -7.80 13.21 1.50
CA TYR A 71 -7.22 13.53 0.20
C TYR A 71 -7.55 14.94 -0.31
N SER A 72 -8.46 15.66 0.31
CA SER A 72 -8.82 17.05 -0.07
C SER A 72 -7.68 18.05 0.12
N ASN A 73 -6.59 17.61 0.73
CA ASN A 73 -5.42 18.40 1.05
C ASN A 73 -4.31 18.11 0.02
N ASP A 74 -3.89 19.10 -0.73
CA ASP A 74 -2.82 19.00 -1.74
C ASP A 74 -1.39 19.01 -1.15
N LYS A 75 -1.25 19.00 0.18
CA LYS A 75 0.04 19.02 0.87
C LYS A 75 0.79 17.69 0.79
N ASN A 76 0.07 16.58 0.61
CA ASN A 76 0.62 15.23 0.61
C ASN A 76 0.39 14.55 -0.74
N ASN A 77 1.17 13.52 -1.04
CA ASN A 77 0.90 12.57 -2.12
C ASN A 77 0.25 11.32 -1.54
N TYR A 78 -0.68 10.72 -2.26
CA TYR A 78 -1.40 9.54 -1.82
C TYR A 78 -1.27 8.42 -2.84
N PHE A 79 -0.85 7.25 -2.36
CA PHE A 79 -0.76 6.00 -3.11
C PHE A 79 -1.81 5.06 -2.54
N CYS A 80 -2.94 4.92 -3.23
CA CYS A 80 -4.14 4.26 -2.71
C CYS A 80 -4.32 2.90 -3.37
N ILE A 81 -4.32 1.83 -2.58
CA ILE A 81 -4.45 0.46 -3.06
C ILE A 81 -5.75 -0.16 -2.54
N GLU A 82 -6.56 -0.73 -3.44
CA GLU A 82 -7.79 -1.43 -3.07
C GLU A 82 -8.08 -2.59 -4.04
N SER A 83 -8.66 -3.67 -3.54
CA SER A 83 -9.12 -4.83 -4.31
C SER A 83 -10.62 -4.79 -4.63
N TYR A 84 -11.36 -3.86 -4.05
CA TYR A 84 -12.79 -3.67 -4.25
C TYR A 84 -13.05 -2.67 -5.39
N MET A 85 -13.45 -3.18 -6.56
CA MET A 85 -13.61 -2.39 -7.79
C MET A 85 -14.54 -1.19 -7.62
N GLN A 86 -15.62 -1.32 -6.84
CA GLN A 86 -16.55 -0.19 -6.65
C GLN A 86 -15.89 0.96 -5.88
N GLY A 87 -15.03 0.65 -4.89
CA GLY A 87 -14.24 1.66 -4.19
C GLY A 87 -13.29 2.39 -5.13
N ILE A 88 -12.59 1.64 -5.98
CA ILE A 88 -11.72 2.20 -7.04
C ILE A 88 -12.51 3.17 -7.93
N ASN A 89 -13.66 2.76 -8.45
CA ASN A 89 -14.49 3.58 -9.33
C ASN A 89 -14.99 4.86 -8.62
N ASN A 90 -15.39 4.73 -7.36
CA ASN A 90 -15.83 5.86 -6.54
C ASN A 90 -14.70 6.87 -6.33
N LEU A 91 -13.49 6.41 -6.01
CA LEU A 91 -12.34 7.27 -5.80
C LEU A 91 -11.88 7.93 -7.11
N LYS A 92 -11.82 7.18 -8.22
CA LYS A 92 -11.49 7.71 -9.55
C LYS A 92 -12.46 8.81 -9.96
N LYS A 93 -13.77 8.60 -9.77
CA LYS A 93 -14.79 9.63 -10.05
C LYS A 93 -14.58 10.88 -9.21
N TYR A 94 -14.30 10.73 -7.92
CA TYR A 94 -14.02 11.84 -7.02
C TYR A 94 -12.78 12.63 -7.44
N VAL A 95 -11.66 11.95 -7.71
CA VAL A 95 -10.41 12.56 -8.17
C VAL A 95 -10.62 13.35 -9.46
N LYS A 96 -11.31 12.77 -10.43
CA LYS A 96 -11.62 13.43 -11.72
C LYS A 96 -12.48 14.67 -11.54
N LEU A 97 -13.56 14.59 -10.77
CA LEU A 97 -14.48 15.71 -10.52
C LEU A 97 -13.79 16.89 -9.82
N ASN A 98 -12.90 16.60 -8.89
CA ASN A 98 -12.20 17.62 -8.09
C ASN A 98 -10.83 17.99 -8.67
N LYS A 99 -10.45 17.45 -9.84
CA LYS A 99 -9.17 17.70 -10.52
C LYS A 99 -7.95 17.50 -9.62
N ILE A 100 -8.00 16.48 -8.76
CA ILE A 100 -6.94 16.15 -7.80
C ILE A 100 -5.78 15.49 -8.56
N LYS A 101 -4.54 15.95 -8.35
CA LYS A 101 -3.34 15.51 -9.11
C LYS A 101 -2.33 14.73 -8.24
N ASN A 102 -2.49 14.73 -6.94
CA ASN A 102 -1.56 14.14 -5.97
C ASN A 102 -2.01 12.77 -5.46
N ILE A 103 -2.81 12.04 -6.25
CA ILE A 103 -3.31 10.72 -5.89
C ILE A 103 -3.03 9.73 -7.02
N CYS A 104 -2.37 8.62 -6.70
CA CYS A 104 -2.25 7.41 -7.52
C CYS A 104 -3.19 6.34 -7.00
N ILE A 105 -4.00 5.74 -7.88
CA ILE A 105 -4.98 4.72 -7.50
C ILE A 105 -4.62 3.40 -8.16
N PHE A 106 -4.45 2.36 -7.33
CA PHE A 106 -4.08 1.01 -7.76
C PHE A 106 -5.19 0.03 -7.42
N TYR A 107 -5.57 -0.78 -8.40
CA TYR A 107 -6.50 -1.88 -8.21
C TYR A 107 -5.73 -3.20 -8.14
N GLY A 108 -5.84 -3.92 -7.04
CA GLY A 108 -5.23 -5.23 -6.95
C GLY A 108 -4.79 -5.68 -5.57
N ASP A 109 -3.95 -6.72 -5.56
CA ASP A 109 -3.31 -7.21 -4.33
C ASP A 109 -2.24 -6.22 -3.86
N ALA A 110 -2.38 -5.75 -2.63
CA ALA A 110 -1.50 -4.73 -2.08
C ALA A 110 -0.03 -5.19 -2.03
N THR A 111 0.22 -6.46 -1.71
CA THR A 111 1.60 -6.96 -1.59
C THR A 111 2.33 -7.00 -2.92
N ASN A 112 1.61 -7.32 -4.01
CA ASN A 112 2.17 -7.32 -5.35
C ASN A 112 2.49 -5.89 -5.79
N ILE A 113 1.50 -5.00 -5.66
CA ILE A 113 1.63 -3.59 -6.07
C ILE A 113 2.78 -2.92 -5.32
N ILE A 114 2.83 -3.07 -3.99
CA ILE A 114 3.87 -2.47 -3.16
C ILE A 114 5.26 -2.98 -3.53
N SER A 115 5.41 -4.30 -3.74
CA SER A 115 6.71 -4.89 -4.08
C SER A 115 7.23 -4.47 -5.45
N GLU A 116 6.33 -4.25 -6.42
CA GLU A 116 6.70 -4.01 -7.82
C GLU A 116 6.79 -2.53 -8.19
N ILE A 117 6.00 -1.68 -7.52
CA ILE A 117 5.84 -0.28 -7.93
C ILE A 117 6.55 0.69 -7.00
N LEU A 118 6.53 0.44 -5.69
CA LEU A 118 7.07 1.39 -4.72
C LEU A 118 8.54 1.09 -4.40
N PRO A 119 9.45 2.07 -4.56
CA PRO A 119 10.84 1.94 -4.11
C PRO A 119 10.95 1.74 -2.60
N ASP A 120 12.04 1.17 -2.13
CA ASP A 120 12.35 1.13 -0.71
C ASP A 120 12.61 2.55 -0.18
N GLU A 121 12.31 2.77 1.10
CA GLU A 121 12.50 4.04 1.80
C GLU A 121 11.85 5.26 1.10
N SER A 122 10.68 5.06 0.47
CA SER A 122 9.99 6.09 -0.32
C SER A 122 8.72 6.63 0.33
N ILE A 123 8.20 5.96 1.36
CA ILE A 123 6.91 6.25 1.99
C ILE A 123 7.11 6.85 3.38
N ASP A 124 6.43 7.95 3.68
CA ASP A 124 6.46 8.60 4.99
C ASP A 124 5.45 7.98 5.95
N GLU A 125 4.25 7.64 5.47
CA GLU A 125 3.20 7.04 6.30
C GLU A 125 2.49 5.91 5.55
N ILE A 126 2.20 4.81 6.26
CA ILE A 126 1.34 3.72 5.77
C ILE A 126 0.08 3.68 6.62
N LEU A 127 -1.08 3.73 5.97
CA LEU A 127 -2.38 3.66 6.61
C LEU A 127 -3.04 2.33 6.29
N ILE A 128 -3.45 1.57 7.34
CA ILE A 128 -4.19 0.32 7.23
C ILE A 128 -5.32 0.35 8.24
N PHE A 129 -6.49 0.78 7.82
CA PHE A 129 -7.64 0.89 8.71
C PHE A 129 -8.59 -0.30 8.59
N PHE A 130 -8.88 -0.95 9.71
CA PHE A 130 -9.84 -2.04 9.85
C PHE A 130 -9.63 -3.19 8.85
N PRO A 131 -8.38 -3.77 8.76
CA PRO A 131 -8.14 -4.89 7.88
C PRO A 131 -9.03 -6.08 8.27
N ASP A 132 -9.38 -6.92 7.29
CA ASP A 132 -10.21 -8.11 7.51
C ASP A 132 -9.67 -8.99 8.65
N PRO A 133 -10.44 -9.26 9.71
CA PRO A 133 -9.93 -9.94 10.91
C PRO A 133 -9.73 -11.45 10.73
N TRP A 134 -10.38 -12.07 9.74
CA TRP A 134 -10.32 -13.50 9.46
C TRP A 134 -10.28 -14.36 10.75
N PRO A 135 -11.41 -14.47 11.52
CA PRO A 135 -11.38 -15.03 12.87
C PRO A 135 -11.10 -16.54 12.91
N LYS A 136 -11.45 -17.27 11.85
CA LYS A 136 -11.24 -18.73 11.79
C LYS A 136 -9.77 -19.06 11.58
N THR A 137 -9.17 -19.93 12.38
CA THR A 137 -7.75 -20.31 12.33
C THR A 137 -7.26 -20.70 10.94
N LYS A 138 -8.07 -21.48 10.19
CA LYS A 138 -7.76 -21.86 8.80
C LYS A 138 -7.64 -20.67 7.83
N HIS A 139 -8.15 -19.49 8.21
CA HIS A 139 -8.13 -18.26 7.43
C HIS A 139 -7.05 -17.27 7.89
N HIS A 140 -6.34 -17.48 9.00
CA HIS A 140 -5.32 -16.55 9.50
C HIS A 140 -4.26 -16.20 8.45
N LYS A 141 -3.92 -17.14 7.56
CA LYS A 141 -3.02 -16.91 6.42
C LYS A 141 -3.51 -15.84 5.42
N ARG A 142 -4.77 -15.41 5.53
CA ARG A 142 -5.39 -14.36 4.68
C ARG A 142 -5.28 -12.96 5.29
N ARG A 143 -4.88 -12.88 6.56
CA ARG A 143 -4.71 -11.59 7.22
C ARG A 143 -3.66 -10.77 6.51
N LEU A 144 -4.00 -9.50 6.25
CA LEU A 144 -3.05 -8.56 5.66
C LEU A 144 -1.83 -8.35 6.56
N ILE A 145 -2.04 -8.25 7.87
CA ILE A 145 -0.97 -8.08 8.84
C ILE A 145 -0.39 -9.43 9.22
N ASN A 146 0.84 -9.69 8.81
CA ASN A 146 1.65 -10.86 9.13
C ASN A 146 3.15 -10.52 8.97
N SER A 147 4.06 -11.41 9.37
CA SER A 147 5.50 -11.14 9.33
C SER A 147 6.02 -10.76 7.94
N TYR A 148 5.51 -11.41 6.89
CA TYR A 148 5.92 -11.10 5.52
C TYR A 148 5.51 -9.68 5.11
N THR A 149 4.24 -9.31 5.32
CA THR A 149 3.74 -7.99 4.91
C THR A 149 4.30 -6.87 5.75
N LEU A 150 4.52 -7.09 7.05
CA LEU A 150 5.18 -6.11 7.91
C LEU A 150 6.59 -5.81 7.42
N ASN A 151 7.36 -6.83 7.03
CA ASN A 151 8.69 -6.60 6.47
C ASN A 151 8.64 -5.79 5.17
N LEU A 152 7.71 -6.14 4.28
CA LEU A 152 7.51 -5.40 3.06
C LEU A 152 7.14 -3.93 3.35
N PHE A 153 6.25 -3.68 4.31
CA PHE A 153 5.85 -2.32 4.67
C PHE A 153 7.02 -1.54 5.27
N PHE A 154 7.76 -2.15 6.19
CA PHE A 154 8.95 -1.52 6.78
C PHE A 154 10.06 -1.24 5.77
N SER A 155 10.23 -2.08 4.73
CA SER A 155 11.20 -1.77 3.67
C SER A 155 10.83 -0.54 2.86
N LYS A 156 9.53 -0.24 2.75
CA LYS A 156 9.04 0.93 1.99
C LYS A 156 9.01 2.22 2.81
N LEU A 157 8.95 2.10 4.14
CA LEU A 157 8.98 3.27 5.02
C LEU A 157 10.36 3.93 5.01
N LYS A 158 10.37 5.26 4.96
CA LYS A 158 11.55 6.07 5.26
C LYS A 158 11.98 5.86 6.71
N LYS A 159 13.18 6.34 7.06
CA LYS A 159 13.81 6.14 8.39
C LYS A 159 12.89 6.50 9.58
N ASP A 160 12.13 7.58 9.44
CA ASP A 160 11.23 8.09 10.47
C ASP A 160 9.75 7.90 10.09
N GLY A 161 9.50 7.03 9.10
CA GLY A 161 8.16 6.74 8.61
C GLY A 161 7.32 5.93 9.61
N VAL A 162 6.00 6.09 9.54
CA VAL A 162 5.05 5.53 10.51
C VAL A 162 4.04 4.61 9.84
N LEU A 163 3.71 3.49 10.51
CA LEU A 163 2.60 2.61 10.16
C LEU A 163 1.45 2.79 11.16
N HIS A 164 0.28 3.16 10.64
CA HIS A 164 -0.96 3.31 11.41
C HIS A 164 -1.92 2.14 11.19
#